data_3bb404149d20cd150227382b727971a9
#
_entry.id   3bb404149d20cd150227382b727971a9
#
_cell.length_a   1.000
_cell.length_b   1.000
_cell.length_c   1.000
_cell.angle_alpha   90.00
_cell.angle_beta   90.00
_cell.angle_gamma   90.00
#
_symmetry.space_group_name_H-M   'P 1'
#
loop_
_entity.id
_entity.type
_entity.pdbx_description
1 polymer ?
#
loop_
_entity_poly.entity_id
_entity_poly.type
_entity_poly.pdbx_seq_one_letter_code
_entity_poly.pdbx_strand_id
1 'polypeptide(L)'
;MVYIHGGAYSAGSGSDPLYGGARLAARGDVVVVTLNHRLNVFGYAYLARLAPGFEDSGNAGQLDLILALQWVRDNIAAFGGDPSRVMLFGQSGGGAKIATLMAMPAAQGLFHRAATMSGQQVTASGPINATTRAAAWLKALGLTPDRAAEATTMPVERLLEAQTAEDPILGFGGLYFGSVLDFRSLPRHPFYPDAAPQGRSIPMIIGNTREETLGFMGDDPRNQGLTWDSLAARLTPGVMRIDITPEAVIAGYRAMHPDWSPDRVLIAATTAGRSWRGAVIEAEERARAGAPAWVYQLDFPGELASGRQGAFHTADIPLVFDNVQAAGSRTRGPGAQGLSDRMSDAFIALARDGDPNHAGLPRWDRYELPRRQTMLMDVQPRMADDPRGDERAFFSAIPYIQPGT
;
A
#
# COMPACT_ATOMS: atom_id res chain seq x y z
N MET A 1 15.72 -8.77 -5.64
CA MET A 1 14.58 -7.87 -5.38
C MET A 1 13.30 -8.63 -5.68
N VAL A 2 12.35 -8.71 -4.76
CA VAL A 2 11.08 -9.44 -4.92
C VAL A 2 9.93 -8.44 -4.89
N TYR A 3 9.18 -8.36 -5.97
CA TYR A 3 8.04 -7.45 -6.10
C TYR A 3 6.73 -8.14 -5.76
N ILE A 4 5.94 -7.50 -4.90
CA ILE A 4 4.58 -7.92 -4.57
C ILE A 4 3.61 -6.91 -5.18
N HIS A 5 2.75 -7.41 -6.10
CA HIS A 5 1.85 -6.55 -6.88
C HIS A 5 0.73 -5.94 -6.02
N GLY A 6 0.22 -4.79 -6.49
CA GLY A 6 -0.92 -4.09 -5.91
C GLY A 6 -2.28 -4.70 -6.26
N GLY A 7 -3.32 -3.84 -6.25
CA GLY A 7 -4.72 -4.26 -6.43
C GLY A 7 -5.40 -4.60 -5.11
N ALA A 8 -5.04 -3.91 -4.03
CA ALA A 8 -5.45 -4.17 -2.66
C ALA A 8 -5.14 -5.64 -2.28
N TYR A 9 -6.10 -6.32 -1.65
CA TYR A 9 -6.06 -7.76 -1.42
C TYR A 9 -6.98 -8.51 -2.40
N SER A 10 -7.49 -7.83 -3.44
CA SER A 10 -8.63 -8.28 -4.23
C SER A 10 -8.29 -8.69 -5.66
N ALA A 11 -7.30 -8.05 -6.29
CA ALA A 11 -6.96 -8.21 -7.70
C ALA A 11 -5.46 -8.03 -7.94
N GLY A 12 -5.03 -8.21 -9.21
CA GLY A 12 -3.67 -7.97 -9.64
C GLY A 12 -2.96 -9.23 -10.14
N SER A 13 -1.79 -9.02 -10.73
CA SER A 13 -0.92 -10.10 -11.21
C SER A 13 0.52 -9.62 -11.26
N GLY A 14 1.46 -10.51 -10.94
CA GLY A 14 2.90 -10.28 -11.14
C GLY A 14 3.34 -10.21 -12.59
N SER A 15 2.45 -10.50 -13.55
CA SER A 15 2.74 -10.50 -14.99
C SER A 15 2.41 -9.17 -15.69
N ASP A 16 2.05 -8.12 -14.95
CA ASP A 16 1.77 -6.80 -15.55
C ASP A 16 3.04 -6.28 -16.25
N PRO A 17 2.94 -5.77 -17.51
CA PRO A 17 4.08 -5.24 -18.25
C PRO A 17 4.86 -4.13 -17.54
N LEU A 18 4.21 -3.36 -16.65
CA LEU A 18 4.88 -2.33 -15.84
C LEU A 18 5.87 -2.91 -14.83
N TYR A 19 5.73 -4.20 -14.46
CA TYR A 19 6.61 -4.89 -13.51
C TYR A 19 7.77 -5.64 -14.19
N GLY A 20 8.03 -5.38 -15.46
CA GLY A 20 9.16 -5.94 -16.20
C GLY A 20 10.50 -5.59 -15.55
N GLY A 21 11.16 -6.55 -14.90
CA GLY A 21 12.38 -6.34 -14.13
C GLY A 21 13.68 -6.27 -14.92
N ALA A 22 13.65 -6.46 -16.26
CA ALA A 22 14.84 -6.55 -17.08
C ALA A 22 15.76 -5.31 -17.01
N ARG A 23 15.15 -4.11 -16.95
CA ARG A 23 15.91 -2.85 -16.86
C ARG A 23 16.56 -2.69 -15.48
N LEU A 24 15.84 -2.99 -14.39
CA LEU A 24 16.43 -3.02 -13.04
C LEU A 24 17.57 -4.04 -12.93
N ALA A 25 17.38 -5.23 -13.50
CA ALA A 25 18.40 -6.28 -13.49
C ALA A 25 19.68 -5.83 -14.22
N ALA A 26 19.53 -5.28 -15.42
CA ALA A 26 20.66 -4.78 -16.21
C ALA A 26 21.35 -3.57 -15.56
N ARG A 27 20.57 -2.69 -14.89
CA ARG A 27 21.07 -1.48 -14.27
C ARG A 27 21.84 -1.74 -12.97
N GLY A 28 21.32 -2.62 -12.13
CA GLY A 28 21.78 -2.78 -10.76
C GLY A 28 22.46 -4.10 -10.45
N ASP A 29 22.66 -4.97 -11.45
CA ASP A 29 23.15 -6.35 -11.23
C ASP A 29 22.34 -7.06 -10.14
N VAL A 30 21.01 -7.03 -10.28
CA VAL A 30 20.05 -7.62 -9.35
C VAL A 30 19.17 -8.65 -10.05
N VAL A 31 18.78 -9.70 -9.32
CA VAL A 31 17.70 -10.59 -9.75
C VAL A 31 16.38 -9.95 -9.35
N VAL A 32 15.44 -9.84 -10.29
CA VAL A 32 14.08 -9.34 -10.04
C VAL A 32 13.09 -10.49 -10.14
N VAL A 33 12.34 -10.71 -9.06
CA VAL A 33 11.30 -11.74 -8.97
C VAL A 33 9.96 -11.07 -8.83
N THR A 34 9.01 -11.41 -9.70
CA THR A 34 7.58 -11.12 -9.53
C THR A 34 6.83 -12.40 -9.23
N LEU A 35 5.75 -12.34 -8.50
CA LEU A 35 5.03 -13.51 -8.04
C LEU A 35 3.52 -13.27 -7.99
N ASN A 36 2.75 -14.35 -7.96
CA ASN A 36 1.32 -14.36 -7.69
C ASN A 36 1.05 -15.06 -6.35
N HIS A 37 -0.04 -14.69 -5.72
CA HIS A 37 -0.53 -15.28 -4.46
C HIS A 37 -2.05 -15.24 -4.45
N ARG A 38 -2.68 -16.02 -3.59
CA ARG A 38 -4.14 -15.99 -3.44
C ARG A 38 -4.62 -14.62 -2.97
N LEU A 39 -5.74 -14.19 -3.53
CA LEU A 39 -6.38 -12.89 -3.31
C LEU A 39 -7.82 -13.09 -2.85
N ASN A 40 -8.46 -12.00 -2.42
CA ASN A 40 -9.87 -11.92 -2.03
C ASN A 40 -10.32 -13.09 -1.15
N VAL A 41 -11.46 -13.71 -1.43
CA VAL A 41 -12.00 -14.84 -0.66
C VAL A 41 -11.05 -16.04 -0.61
N PHE A 42 -10.25 -16.27 -1.65
CA PHE A 42 -9.31 -17.40 -1.74
C PHE A 42 -8.11 -17.24 -0.82
N GLY A 43 -7.72 -16.00 -0.52
CA GLY A 43 -6.56 -15.70 0.30
C GLY A 43 -6.87 -15.19 1.71
N TYR A 44 -8.10 -14.67 1.94
CA TYR A 44 -8.38 -13.87 3.12
C TYR A 44 -9.78 -14.05 3.74
N ALA A 45 -10.63 -14.94 3.24
CA ALA A 45 -11.91 -15.24 3.87
C ALA A 45 -11.69 -15.98 5.20
N TYR A 46 -11.90 -15.30 6.33
CA TYR A 46 -11.62 -15.84 7.66
C TYR A 46 -12.70 -16.80 8.15
N LEU A 47 -12.57 -18.07 7.76
CA LEU A 47 -13.49 -19.15 8.12
C LEU A 47 -13.06 -19.90 9.39
N ALA A 48 -11.90 -19.62 9.95
CA ALA A 48 -11.32 -20.34 11.09
C ALA A 48 -12.24 -20.45 12.31
N ARG A 49 -13.11 -19.45 12.52
CA ARG A 49 -14.09 -19.45 13.62
C ARG A 49 -15.46 -20.00 13.24
N LEU A 50 -15.65 -20.38 11.98
CA LEU A 50 -16.92 -20.85 11.44
C LEU A 50 -16.90 -22.34 11.13
N ALA A 51 -15.74 -22.86 10.71
CA ALA A 51 -15.62 -24.25 10.31
C ALA A 51 -14.22 -24.81 10.62
N PRO A 52 -14.10 -26.08 11.05
CA PRO A 52 -12.80 -26.74 11.25
C PRO A 52 -12.07 -26.94 9.90
N GLY A 53 -10.74 -26.99 9.95
CA GLY A 53 -9.89 -27.18 8.77
C GLY A 53 -9.60 -25.90 7.98
N PHE A 54 -10.07 -24.74 8.47
CA PHE A 54 -9.86 -23.42 7.84
C PHE A 54 -9.03 -22.47 8.72
N GLU A 55 -8.18 -23.01 9.59
CA GLU A 55 -7.45 -22.23 10.61
C GLU A 55 -6.57 -21.13 10.00
N ASP A 56 -6.03 -21.34 8.79
CA ASP A 56 -5.15 -20.40 8.09
C ASP A 56 -5.87 -19.51 7.06
N SER A 57 -7.18 -19.65 6.89
CA SER A 57 -7.94 -19.06 5.78
C SER A 57 -7.90 -17.53 5.74
N GLY A 58 -7.81 -16.87 6.90
CA GLY A 58 -7.76 -15.41 6.99
C GLY A 58 -6.44 -14.79 6.51
N ASN A 59 -5.38 -15.58 6.40
CA ASN A 59 -4.06 -15.12 5.99
C ASN A 59 -3.41 -16.03 4.93
N ALA A 60 -4.20 -16.87 4.26
CA ALA A 60 -3.67 -17.83 3.28
C ALA A 60 -2.86 -17.15 2.15
N GLY A 61 -3.28 -15.97 1.68
CA GLY A 61 -2.51 -15.20 0.70
C GLY A 61 -1.17 -14.68 1.25
N GLN A 62 -1.08 -14.36 2.54
CA GLN A 62 0.18 -14.00 3.18
C GLN A 62 1.10 -15.22 3.37
N LEU A 63 0.52 -16.38 3.67
CA LEU A 63 1.27 -17.64 3.76
C LEU A 63 1.81 -18.07 2.40
N ASP A 64 1.10 -17.79 1.29
CA ASP A 64 1.63 -17.97 -0.07
C ASP A 64 2.88 -17.13 -0.31
N LEU A 65 2.88 -15.86 0.15
CA LEU A 65 4.05 -15.00 0.06
C LEU A 65 5.22 -15.52 0.88
N ILE A 66 4.97 -16.03 2.09
CA ILE A 66 5.99 -16.66 2.93
C ILE A 66 6.58 -17.88 2.22
N LEU A 67 5.74 -18.73 1.64
CA LEU A 67 6.20 -19.90 0.87
C LEU A 67 7.05 -19.50 -0.34
N ALA A 68 6.64 -18.45 -1.06
CA ALA A 68 7.41 -17.91 -2.19
C ALA A 68 8.77 -17.37 -1.71
N LEU A 69 8.83 -16.70 -0.56
CA LEU A 69 10.09 -16.22 0.00
C LEU A 69 11.01 -17.36 0.50
N GLN A 70 10.45 -18.43 1.01
CA GLN A 70 11.19 -19.65 1.32
C GLN A 70 11.79 -20.25 0.04
N TRP A 71 11.01 -20.30 -1.05
CA TRP A 71 11.52 -20.73 -2.35
C TRP A 71 12.66 -19.83 -2.84
N VAL A 72 12.54 -18.50 -2.70
CA VAL A 72 13.62 -17.56 -3.02
C VAL A 72 14.87 -17.86 -2.20
N ARG A 73 14.74 -18.02 -0.89
CA ARG A 73 15.87 -18.38 0.00
C ARG A 73 16.59 -19.65 -0.48
N ASP A 74 15.82 -20.66 -0.86
CA ASP A 74 16.38 -21.99 -1.16
C ASP A 74 16.91 -22.12 -2.59
N ASN A 75 16.47 -21.26 -3.53
CA ASN A 75 16.75 -21.44 -4.95
C ASN A 75 17.43 -20.25 -5.64
N ILE A 76 17.36 -19.03 -5.08
CA ILE A 76 17.76 -17.83 -5.83
C ILE A 76 19.25 -17.80 -6.20
N ALA A 77 20.10 -18.52 -5.48
CA ALA A 77 21.52 -18.66 -5.82
C ALA A 77 21.74 -19.29 -7.19
N ALA A 78 20.87 -20.20 -7.63
CA ALA A 78 20.92 -20.80 -8.97
C ALA A 78 20.65 -19.80 -10.11
N PHE A 79 20.05 -18.65 -9.76
CA PHE A 79 19.78 -17.53 -10.67
C PHE A 79 20.78 -16.38 -10.51
N GLY A 80 21.86 -16.57 -9.75
CA GLY A 80 22.87 -15.56 -9.47
C GLY A 80 22.52 -14.60 -8.33
N GLY A 81 21.40 -14.81 -7.63
CA GLY A 81 20.97 -13.99 -6.49
C GLY A 81 21.62 -14.42 -5.17
N ASP A 82 21.59 -13.50 -4.21
CA ASP A 82 22.08 -13.72 -2.84
C ASP A 82 20.89 -13.84 -1.87
N PRO A 83 20.61 -15.02 -1.29
CA PRO A 83 19.49 -15.21 -0.38
C PRO A 83 19.63 -14.42 0.93
N SER A 84 20.82 -13.90 1.27
CA SER A 84 21.05 -13.04 2.44
C SER A 84 20.79 -11.56 2.17
N ARG A 85 20.47 -11.18 0.94
CA ARG A 85 20.22 -9.80 0.50
C ARG A 85 18.89 -9.62 -0.22
N VAL A 86 17.85 -10.28 0.25
CA VAL A 86 16.50 -10.19 -0.31
C VAL A 86 15.84 -8.87 0.11
N MET A 87 15.43 -8.07 -0.87
CA MET A 87 14.61 -6.87 -0.68
C MET A 87 13.20 -7.13 -1.19
N LEU A 88 12.20 -6.86 -0.36
CA LEU A 88 10.81 -6.78 -0.78
C LEU A 88 10.47 -5.36 -1.20
N PHE A 89 9.76 -5.20 -2.31
CA PHE A 89 9.18 -3.93 -2.68
C PHE A 89 7.79 -4.15 -3.29
N GLY A 90 6.89 -3.20 -3.11
CA GLY A 90 5.52 -3.37 -3.55
C GLY A 90 4.72 -2.09 -3.47
N GLN A 91 3.80 -1.93 -4.41
CA GLN A 91 2.94 -0.76 -4.51
C GLN A 91 1.52 -1.08 -4.04
N SER A 92 0.84 -0.12 -3.41
CA SER A 92 -0.55 -0.27 -2.97
C SER A 92 -0.73 -1.49 -2.06
N GLY A 93 -1.67 -2.38 -2.38
CA GLY A 93 -1.85 -3.65 -1.67
C GLY A 93 -0.58 -4.50 -1.55
N GLY A 94 0.38 -4.36 -2.48
CA GLY A 94 1.69 -5.00 -2.37
C GLY A 94 2.51 -4.48 -1.20
N GLY A 95 2.55 -3.16 -1.03
CA GLY A 95 3.17 -2.52 0.13
C GLY A 95 2.49 -2.90 1.44
N ALA A 96 1.15 -2.93 1.46
CA ALA A 96 0.38 -3.36 2.63
C ALA A 96 0.70 -4.82 3.04
N LYS A 97 0.87 -5.71 2.07
CA LYS A 97 1.27 -7.10 2.32
C LYS A 97 2.68 -7.19 2.90
N ILE A 98 3.63 -6.35 2.42
CA ILE A 98 4.98 -6.25 2.98
C ILE A 98 4.94 -5.75 4.43
N ALA A 99 4.18 -4.70 4.71
CA ALA A 99 3.97 -4.19 6.06
C ALA A 99 3.41 -5.28 6.99
N THR A 100 2.48 -6.11 6.49
CA THR A 100 1.92 -7.25 7.24
C THR A 100 2.99 -8.32 7.51
N LEU A 101 3.81 -8.69 6.52
CA LEU A 101 4.90 -9.67 6.68
C LEU A 101 5.89 -9.27 7.76
N MET A 102 6.09 -7.96 8.01
CA MET A 102 6.94 -7.47 9.11
C MET A 102 6.43 -7.85 10.50
N ALA A 103 5.15 -8.23 10.64
CA ALA A 103 4.56 -8.67 11.90
C ALA A 103 4.30 -10.18 11.96
N MET A 104 4.62 -10.93 10.91
CA MET A 104 4.40 -12.38 10.83
C MET A 104 5.68 -13.15 11.21
N PRO A 105 5.70 -13.92 12.31
CA PRO A 105 6.90 -14.63 12.75
C PRO A 105 7.51 -15.56 11.69
N ALA A 106 6.66 -16.22 10.89
CA ALA A 106 7.13 -17.12 9.85
C ALA A 106 7.85 -16.43 8.67
N ALA A 107 7.76 -15.10 8.57
CA ALA A 107 8.48 -14.30 7.59
C ALA A 107 9.86 -13.82 8.08
N GLN A 108 10.17 -14.01 9.37
CA GLN A 108 11.41 -13.55 9.96
C GLN A 108 12.62 -14.20 9.28
N GLY A 109 13.60 -13.37 8.85
CA GLY A 109 14.82 -13.83 8.20
C GLY A 109 14.66 -14.21 6.72
N LEU A 110 13.45 -14.11 6.13
CA LEU A 110 13.24 -14.37 4.71
C LEU A 110 13.49 -13.14 3.82
N PHE A 111 13.55 -11.95 4.41
CA PHE A 111 13.90 -10.71 3.71
C PHE A 111 14.68 -9.77 4.64
N HIS A 112 15.46 -8.88 4.04
CA HIS A 112 16.49 -8.10 4.72
C HIS A 112 16.32 -6.59 4.51
N ARG A 113 15.51 -6.18 3.53
CA ARG A 113 15.17 -4.79 3.20
C ARG A 113 13.73 -4.75 2.72
N ALA A 114 13.10 -3.58 2.81
CA ALA A 114 11.74 -3.40 2.36
C ALA A 114 11.53 -2.03 1.72
N ALA A 115 10.58 -1.94 0.79
CA ALA A 115 10.03 -0.67 0.32
C ALA A 115 8.53 -0.80 0.10
N THR A 116 7.77 0.11 0.72
CA THR A 116 6.33 0.25 0.50
C THR A 116 6.06 1.51 -0.29
N MET A 117 5.36 1.35 -1.40
CA MET A 117 5.00 2.41 -2.33
C MET A 117 3.49 2.60 -2.25
N SER A 118 3.02 3.66 -1.60
CA SER A 118 1.58 3.94 -1.41
C SER A 118 0.78 2.75 -0.85
N GLY A 119 1.40 1.95 0.00
CA GLY A 119 0.80 0.75 0.57
C GLY A 119 1.19 0.62 2.03
N GLN A 120 0.23 0.79 2.91
CA GLN A 120 0.39 0.76 4.36
C GLN A 120 -0.56 -0.26 4.99
N GLN A 121 -0.13 -0.82 6.11
CA GLN A 121 -0.94 -1.70 6.96
C GLN A 121 -0.63 -1.43 8.43
N VAL A 122 -1.29 -0.44 9.01
CA VAL A 122 -1.12 -0.09 10.42
C VAL A 122 -1.74 -1.16 11.30
N THR A 123 -3.01 -1.51 11.03
CA THR A 123 -3.75 -2.57 11.72
C THR A 123 -4.27 -3.59 10.71
N ALA A 124 -4.33 -4.86 11.09
CA ALA A 124 -5.05 -5.91 10.37
C ALA A 124 -6.52 -5.97 10.80
N SER A 125 -7.36 -6.64 10.05
CA SER A 125 -8.77 -6.84 10.40
C SER A 125 -8.87 -7.63 11.72
N GLY A 126 -9.73 -7.17 12.62
CA GLY A 126 -10.04 -7.90 13.85
C GLY A 126 -10.76 -9.21 13.54
N PRO A 127 -10.55 -10.27 14.35
CA PRO A 127 -11.12 -11.58 14.05
C PRO A 127 -12.66 -11.61 14.07
N ILE A 128 -13.31 -10.73 14.83
CA ILE A 128 -14.77 -10.64 14.88
C ILE A 128 -15.31 -10.04 13.58
N ASN A 129 -14.76 -8.90 13.14
CA ASN A 129 -15.17 -8.27 11.87
C ASN A 129 -14.91 -9.20 10.68
N ALA A 130 -13.73 -9.83 10.64
CA ALA A 130 -13.37 -10.78 9.61
C ALA A 130 -14.32 -12.00 9.58
N THR A 131 -14.72 -12.53 10.74
CA THR A 131 -15.74 -13.62 10.86
C THR A 131 -17.09 -13.15 10.34
N THR A 132 -17.52 -11.93 10.69
CA THR A 132 -18.81 -11.38 10.26
C THR A 132 -18.87 -11.24 8.73
N ARG A 133 -17.80 -10.76 8.10
CA ARG A 133 -17.68 -10.71 6.63
C ARG A 133 -17.70 -12.11 5.99
N ALA A 134 -16.96 -13.07 6.56
CA ALA A 134 -16.95 -14.44 6.06
C ALA A 134 -18.32 -15.11 6.19
N ALA A 135 -19.05 -14.87 7.28
CA ALA A 135 -20.42 -15.35 7.44
C ALA A 135 -21.40 -14.72 6.42
N ALA A 136 -21.26 -13.42 6.14
CA ALA A 136 -22.04 -12.74 5.10
C ALA A 136 -21.77 -13.32 3.71
N TRP A 137 -20.51 -13.64 3.41
CA TRP A 137 -20.13 -14.30 2.16
C TRP A 137 -20.73 -15.71 2.04
N LEU A 138 -20.65 -16.55 3.08
CA LEU A 138 -21.29 -17.86 3.10
C LEU A 138 -22.81 -17.74 2.89
N LYS A 139 -23.45 -16.79 3.56
CA LYS A 139 -24.89 -16.52 3.39
C LYS A 139 -25.23 -16.16 1.94
N ALA A 140 -24.40 -15.33 1.28
CA ALA A 140 -24.60 -14.97 -0.13
C ALA A 140 -24.45 -16.19 -1.08
N LEU A 141 -23.65 -17.20 -0.69
CA LEU A 141 -23.55 -18.48 -1.38
C LEU A 141 -24.73 -19.45 -1.08
N GLY A 142 -25.59 -19.12 -0.12
CA GLY A 142 -26.63 -20.03 0.38
C GLY A 142 -26.10 -21.14 1.30
N LEU A 143 -24.93 -20.87 1.93
CA LEU A 143 -24.29 -21.82 2.85
C LEU A 143 -24.44 -21.39 4.31
N THR A 144 -24.47 -22.36 5.19
CA THR A 144 -24.34 -22.22 6.64
C THR A 144 -22.89 -22.54 7.06
N PRO A 145 -22.41 -22.11 8.24
CA PRO A 145 -21.06 -22.38 8.71
C PRO A 145 -20.64 -23.84 8.66
N ASP A 146 -21.53 -24.76 9.04
CA ASP A 146 -21.32 -26.22 9.00
C ASP A 146 -21.16 -26.78 7.57
N ARG A 147 -21.58 -26.01 6.56
CA ARG A 147 -21.44 -26.33 5.14
C ARG A 147 -20.35 -25.51 4.43
N ALA A 148 -19.53 -24.79 5.16
CA ALA A 148 -18.49 -23.92 4.58
C ALA A 148 -17.52 -24.67 3.64
N ALA A 149 -17.25 -25.95 3.90
CA ALA A 149 -16.41 -26.79 3.06
C ALA A 149 -16.93 -26.94 1.63
N GLU A 150 -18.25 -26.83 1.40
CA GLU A 150 -18.83 -26.91 0.06
C GLU A 150 -18.36 -25.77 -0.86
N ALA A 151 -17.97 -24.62 -0.29
CA ALA A 151 -17.41 -23.52 -1.06
C ALA A 151 -16.13 -23.92 -1.82
N THR A 152 -15.35 -24.89 -1.32
CA THR A 152 -14.10 -25.34 -1.96
C THR A 152 -14.32 -26.04 -3.30
N THR A 153 -15.52 -26.46 -3.60
CA THR A 153 -15.90 -27.16 -4.84
C THR A 153 -16.84 -26.34 -5.72
N MET A 154 -17.21 -25.13 -5.29
CA MET A 154 -18.07 -24.25 -6.08
C MET A 154 -17.33 -23.61 -7.24
N PRO A 155 -18.02 -23.25 -8.36
CA PRO A 155 -17.44 -22.46 -9.42
C PRO A 155 -16.86 -21.12 -8.91
N VAL A 156 -15.69 -20.74 -9.42
CA VAL A 156 -14.97 -19.52 -9.02
C VAL A 156 -15.84 -18.27 -9.19
N GLU A 157 -16.61 -18.22 -10.27
CA GLU A 157 -17.51 -17.11 -10.59
C GLU A 157 -18.56 -16.88 -9.50
N ARG A 158 -19.12 -17.96 -8.93
CA ARG A 158 -20.07 -17.91 -7.82
C ARG A 158 -19.42 -17.36 -6.55
N LEU A 159 -18.18 -17.79 -6.27
CA LEU A 159 -17.44 -17.34 -5.09
C LEU A 159 -17.13 -15.83 -5.18
N LEU A 160 -16.77 -15.35 -6.37
CA LEU A 160 -16.51 -13.93 -6.64
C LEU A 160 -17.80 -13.09 -6.65
N GLU A 161 -18.90 -13.60 -7.22
CA GLU A 161 -20.20 -12.93 -7.19
C GLU A 161 -20.67 -12.70 -5.75
N ALA A 162 -20.55 -13.69 -4.89
CA ALA A 162 -20.93 -13.59 -3.48
C ALA A 162 -20.14 -12.51 -2.71
N GLN A 163 -18.97 -12.14 -3.18
CA GLN A 163 -18.17 -11.04 -2.61
C GLN A 163 -18.81 -9.65 -2.84
N THR A 164 -19.73 -9.52 -3.80
CA THR A 164 -20.43 -8.26 -4.06
C THR A 164 -21.52 -7.94 -3.02
N ALA A 165 -21.83 -8.89 -2.12
CA ALA A 165 -22.73 -8.63 -0.99
C ALA A 165 -22.25 -7.42 -0.17
N GLU A 166 -23.18 -6.64 0.36
CA GLU A 166 -22.87 -5.46 1.16
C GLU A 166 -22.01 -5.83 2.39
N ASP A 167 -20.97 -5.06 2.63
CA ASP A 167 -20.10 -5.24 3.79
C ASP A 167 -20.84 -4.88 5.09
N PRO A 168 -21.11 -5.86 5.98
CA PRO A 168 -21.93 -5.65 7.18
C PRO A 168 -21.24 -4.80 8.26
N ILE A 169 -19.92 -4.55 8.12
CA ILE A 169 -19.14 -3.72 9.04
C ILE A 169 -19.19 -2.26 8.60
N LEU A 170 -19.07 -2.03 7.30
CA LEU A 170 -19.05 -0.69 6.74
C LEU A 170 -20.46 -0.15 6.46
N GLY A 171 -21.43 -1.03 6.19
CA GLY A 171 -22.79 -0.66 5.76
C GLY A 171 -22.83 -0.08 4.34
N PHE A 172 -21.77 -0.29 3.54
CA PHE A 172 -21.72 0.10 2.13
C PHE A 172 -20.61 -0.67 1.40
N GLY A 173 -20.73 -0.76 0.07
CA GLY A 173 -19.77 -1.44 -0.80
C GLY A 173 -19.82 -2.97 -0.66
N GLY A 174 -19.00 -3.66 -1.45
CA GLY A 174 -18.84 -5.11 -1.38
C GLY A 174 -17.96 -5.56 -0.21
N LEU A 175 -18.04 -6.83 0.13
CA LEU A 175 -17.25 -7.45 1.19
C LEU A 175 -15.75 -7.25 0.93
N TYR A 176 -15.04 -6.76 1.93
CA TYR A 176 -13.60 -6.56 1.88
C TYR A 176 -12.88 -7.65 2.66
N PHE A 177 -11.96 -8.36 2.00
CA PHE A 177 -11.11 -9.37 2.60
C PHE A 177 -9.66 -8.92 2.58
N GLY A 178 -8.99 -8.96 3.71
CA GLY A 178 -7.58 -8.60 3.89
C GLY A 178 -7.01 -9.34 5.08
N SER A 179 -5.76 -9.07 5.42
CA SER A 179 -5.06 -9.74 6.51
C SER A 179 -5.81 -9.65 7.84
N VAL A 180 -5.84 -10.75 8.57
CA VAL A 180 -6.58 -10.91 9.83
C VAL A 180 -5.63 -11.09 11.01
N LEU A 181 -5.89 -10.39 12.10
CA LEU A 181 -5.26 -10.63 13.39
C LEU A 181 -5.81 -11.95 13.96
N ASP A 182 -5.25 -13.07 13.51
CA ASP A 182 -5.70 -14.42 13.85
C ASP A 182 -5.04 -14.99 15.12
N PHE A 183 -4.09 -14.23 15.72
CA PHE A 183 -3.26 -14.63 16.87
C PHE A 183 -2.45 -15.91 16.63
N ARG A 184 -2.33 -16.37 15.40
CA ARG A 184 -1.60 -17.56 14.97
C ARG A 184 -0.50 -17.19 13.97
N SER A 185 -0.88 -16.88 12.73
CA SER A 185 0.05 -16.46 11.67
C SER A 185 0.40 -14.98 11.77
N LEU A 186 -0.54 -14.17 12.22
CA LEU A 186 -0.38 -12.74 12.51
C LEU A 186 -0.78 -12.48 13.97
N PRO A 187 0.18 -12.55 14.93
CA PRO A 187 -0.13 -12.47 16.36
C PRO A 187 -0.33 -11.03 16.88
N ARG A 188 0.03 -10.02 16.09
CA ARG A 188 -0.11 -8.60 16.40
C ARG A 188 -0.32 -7.77 15.15
N HIS A 189 -0.83 -6.55 15.32
CA HIS A 189 -0.85 -5.57 14.25
C HIS A 189 0.57 -5.15 13.84
N PRO A 190 0.80 -4.80 12.57
CA PRO A 190 2.13 -4.42 12.07
C PRO A 190 2.71 -3.17 12.73
N PHE A 191 1.89 -2.11 12.89
CA PHE A 191 2.33 -0.82 13.41
C PHE A 191 1.40 -0.25 14.51
N TYR A 192 0.68 -1.12 15.22
CA TYR A 192 -0.13 -0.75 16.37
C TYR A 192 0.08 -1.79 17.51
N PRO A 193 0.28 -1.34 18.77
CA PRO A 193 0.45 0.05 19.23
C PRO A 193 1.80 0.67 18.83
N ASP A 194 2.73 -0.13 18.33
CA ASP A 194 4.07 0.26 17.89
C ASP A 194 4.53 -0.61 16.71
N ALA A 195 5.67 -0.28 16.09
CA ALA A 195 6.28 -1.11 15.05
C ALA A 195 6.63 -2.50 15.57
N ALA A 196 6.23 -3.54 14.83
CA ALA A 196 6.50 -4.94 15.19
C ALA A 196 8.00 -5.16 15.43
N PRO A 197 8.39 -5.73 16.59
CA PRO A 197 9.80 -5.84 17.01
C PRO A 197 10.70 -6.54 16.00
N GLN A 198 10.18 -7.59 15.34
CA GLN A 198 10.93 -8.37 14.36
C GLN A 198 11.31 -7.61 13.09
N GLY A 199 10.56 -6.54 12.75
CA GLY A 199 10.83 -5.68 11.60
C GLY A 199 11.78 -4.51 11.88
N ARG A 200 12.19 -4.28 13.13
CA ARG A 200 12.95 -3.08 13.51
C ARG A 200 14.34 -2.98 12.89
N SER A 201 14.99 -4.10 12.65
CA SER A 201 16.33 -4.15 12.04
C SER A 201 16.31 -4.04 10.51
N ILE A 202 15.14 -4.11 9.86
CA ILE A 202 15.00 -4.12 8.40
C ILE A 202 15.00 -2.67 7.90
N PRO A 203 15.99 -2.21 7.10
CA PRO A 203 15.96 -0.92 6.45
C PRO A 203 14.75 -0.80 5.51
N MET A 204 14.06 0.36 5.52
CA MET A 204 12.80 0.50 4.82
C MET A 204 12.64 1.86 4.13
N ILE A 205 12.26 1.85 2.85
CA ILE A 205 11.68 3.02 2.17
C ILE A 205 10.16 2.99 2.36
N ILE A 206 9.57 4.14 2.73
CA ILE A 206 8.12 4.35 2.80
C ILE A 206 7.77 5.51 1.87
N GLY A 207 6.97 5.24 0.85
CA GLY A 207 6.62 6.23 -0.15
C GLY A 207 5.14 6.44 -0.32
N ASN A 208 4.78 7.66 -0.73
CA ASN A 208 3.44 8.01 -1.19
C ASN A 208 3.52 8.95 -2.37
N THR A 209 2.48 8.96 -3.18
CA THR A 209 2.26 10.02 -4.16
C THR A 209 1.51 11.18 -3.50
N ARG A 210 1.72 12.39 -4.02
CA ARG A 210 1.08 13.60 -3.45
C ARG A 210 -0.43 13.59 -3.57
N GLU A 211 -0.96 13.00 -4.64
CA GLU A 211 -2.36 13.05 -5.03
C GLU A 211 -2.93 11.63 -5.27
N GLU A 212 -2.72 10.71 -4.30
CA GLU A 212 -3.08 9.29 -4.39
C GLU A 212 -4.46 9.06 -5.02
N THR A 213 -5.47 9.78 -4.52
CA THR A 213 -6.86 9.56 -4.93
C THR A 213 -7.20 10.16 -6.29
N LEU A 214 -6.33 10.97 -6.87
CA LEU A 214 -6.50 11.48 -8.23
C LEU A 214 -6.61 10.32 -9.23
N GLY A 215 -5.84 9.24 -9.04
CA GLY A 215 -5.91 8.04 -9.90
C GLY A 215 -7.25 7.31 -9.87
N PHE A 216 -8.03 7.48 -8.80
CA PHE A 216 -9.33 6.83 -8.62
C PHE A 216 -10.52 7.74 -8.90
N MET A 217 -10.33 9.05 -8.75
CA MET A 217 -11.43 10.02 -8.73
C MET A 217 -11.30 11.11 -9.80
N GLY A 218 -10.09 11.29 -10.35
CA GLY A 218 -9.79 12.43 -11.21
C GLY A 218 -10.52 12.44 -12.53
N ASP A 219 -10.81 11.27 -13.09
CA ASP A 219 -11.53 11.11 -14.36
C ASP A 219 -13.06 11.10 -14.21
N ASP A 220 -13.59 11.09 -12.96
CA ASP A 220 -15.03 11.18 -12.72
C ASP A 220 -15.49 12.66 -12.88
N PRO A 221 -16.35 12.97 -13.86
CA PRO A 221 -16.82 14.35 -14.07
C PRO A 221 -17.49 14.98 -12.85
N ARG A 222 -18.06 14.14 -11.95
CA ARG A 222 -18.70 14.60 -10.72
C ARG A 222 -17.71 15.16 -9.71
N ASN A 223 -16.40 14.98 -9.91
CA ASN A 223 -15.32 15.47 -9.06
C ASN A 223 -14.54 16.63 -9.71
N GLN A 224 -15.14 17.29 -10.70
CA GLN A 224 -14.53 18.38 -11.44
C GLN A 224 -15.44 19.61 -11.41
N GLY A 225 -14.84 20.81 -11.31
CA GLY A 225 -15.56 22.07 -11.27
C GLY A 225 -16.42 22.22 -10.01
N LEU A 226 -15.97 21.67 -8.90
CA LEU A 226 -16.71 21.72 -7.64
C LEU A 226 -16.81 23.15 -7.09
N THR A 227 -17.95 23.44 -6.47
CA THR A 227 -18.12 24.56 -5.53
C THR A 227 -17.88 24.05 -4.10
N TRP A 228 -17.76 24.97 -3.15
CA TRP A 228 -17.64 24.59 -1.73
C TRP A 228 -18.87 23.79 -1.23
N ASP A 229 -20.05 24.10 -1.71
CA ASP A 229 -21.29 23.40 -1.34
C ASP A 229 -21.31 21.98 -1.97
N SER A 230 -20.97 21.86 -3.24
CA SER A 230 -20.92 20.54 -3.90
C SER A 230 -19.78 19.66 -3.39
N LEU A 231 -18.67 20.24 -2.92
CA LEU A 231 -17.59 19.52 -2.26
C LEU A 231 -18.07 18.80 -1.00
N ALA A 232 -18.87 19.46 -0.15
CA ALA A 232 -19.41 18.85 1.06
C ALA A 232 -20.16 17.54 0.76
N ALA A 233 -20.97 17.54 -0.29
CA ALA A 233 -21.69 16.35 -0.74
C ALA A 233 -20.78 15.22 -1.29
N ARG A 234 -19.55 15.53 -1.69
CA ARG A 234 -18.56 14.54 -2.15
C ARG A 234 -17.72 13.93 -1.03
N LEU A 235 -17.55 14.61 0.10
CA LEU A 235 -16.77 14.15 1.25
C LEU A 235 -17.57 13.17 2.14
N THR A 236 -18.11 12.12 1.53
CA THR A 236 -18.89 11.10 2.24
C THR A 236 -17.98 10.19 3.10
N PRO A 237 -18.51 9.52 4.14
CA PRO A 237 -17.77 8.55 4.93
C PRO A 237 -17.09 7.46 4.07
N GLY A 238 -17.78 6.97 3.04
CA GLY A 238 -17.21 5.98 2.11
C GLY A 238 -16.04 6.49 1.28
N VAL A 239 -15.98 7.79 1.04
CA VAL A 239 -14.92 8.47 0.31
C VAL A 239 -13.76 8.83 1.24
N MET A 240 -14.06 9.43 2.40
CA MET A 240 -13.03 9.86 3.37
C MET A 240 -12.41 8.70 4.13
N ARG A 241 -13.19 7.69 4.47
CA ARG A 241 -12.77 6.52 5.27
C ARG A 241 -12.20 6.85 6.65
N ILE A 242 -12.60 8.01 7.18
CA ILE A 242 -12.28 8.46 8.55
C ILE A 242 -13.52 9.16 9.12
N ASP A 243 -13.61 9.23 10.44
CA ASP A 243 -14.71 9.85 11.15
C ASP A 243 -14.47 11.35 11.32
N ILE A 244 -14.85 12.10 10.27
CA ILE A 244 -14.76 13.56 10.22
C ILE A 244 -15.91 14.13 9.38
N THR A 245 -16.46 15.27 9.80
CA THR A 245 -17.51 15.93 9.02
C THR A 245 -16.95 16.67 7.80
N PRO A 246 -17.70 16.75 6.68
CA PRO A 246 -17.31 17.54 5.52
C PRO A 246 -16.99 19.01 5.86
N GLU A 247 -17.77 19.61 6.74
CA GLU A 247 -17.60 21.00 7.18
C GLU A 247 -16.24 21.20 7.87
N ALA A 248 -15.85 20.28 8.74
CA ALA A 248 -14.55 20.32 9.42
C ALA A 248 -13.39 20.20 8.42
N VAL A 249 -13.50 19.30 7.43
CA VAL A 249 -12.51 19.16 6.36
C VAL A 249 -12.38 20.45 5.57
N ILE A 250 -13.52 21.00 5.11
CA ILE A 250 -13.56 22.24 4.32
C ILE A 250 -12.95 23.40 5.11
N ALA A 251 -13.37 23.58 6.37
CA ALA A 251 -12.85 24.65 7.22
C ALA A 251 -11.34 24.51 7.45
N GLY A 252 -10.86 23.28 7.73
CA GLY A 252 -9.44 23.01 7.92
C GLY A 252 -8.61 23.33 6.69
N TYR A 253 -9.01 22.83 5.50
CA TYR A 253 -8.27 23.09 4.27
C TYR A 253 -8.30 24.54 3.83
N ARG A 254 -9.42 25.25 4.01
CA ARG A 254 -9.49 26.70 3.73
C ARG A 254 -8.60 27.52 4.65
N ALA A 255 -8.41 27.07 5.88
CA ALA A 255 -7.50 27.74 6.81
C ALA A 255 -6.02 27.49 6.44
N MET A 256 -5.66 26.25 6.09
CA MET A 256 -4.30 25.87 5.69
C MET A 256 -3.92 26.40 4.29
N HIS A 257 -4.86 26.38 3.36
CA HIS A 257 -4.66 26.62 1.94
C HIS A 257 -5.79 27.48 1.34
N PRO A 258 -5.87 28.78 1.67
CA PRO A 258 -6.99 29.65 1.27
C PRO A 258 -7.18 29.77 -0.26
N ASP A 259 -6.11 29.56 -1.02
CA ASP A 259 -6.12 29.67 -2.49
C ASP A 259 -6.41 28.35 -3.23
N TRP A 260 -6.67 27.24 -2.50
CA TRP A 260 -6.96 25.98 -3.14
C TRP A 260 -8.41 25.91 -3.62
N SER A 261 -8.60 25.33 -4.82
CA SER A 261 -9.92 25.03 -5.34
C SER A 261 -10.56 23.86 -4.59
N PRO A 262 -11.92 23.77 -4.58
CA PRO A 262 -12.63 22.63 -4.00
C PRO A 262 -12.21 21.28 -4.59
N ASP A 263 -11.93 21.21 -5.90
CA ASP A 263 -11.41 20.00 -6.58
C ASP A 263 -10.10 19.53 -5.97
N ARG A 264 -9.18 20.46 -5.72
CA ARG A 264 -7.89 20.18 -5.10
C ARG A 264 -8.05 19.71 -3.66
N VAL A 265 -8.94 20.35 -2.92
CA VAL A 265 -9.25 19.94 -1.53
C VAL A 265 -9.83 18.53 -1.49
N LEU A 266 -10.72 18.15 -2.41
CA LEU A 266 -11.25 16.79 -2.49
C LEU A 266 -10.12 15.75 -2.60
N ILE A 267 -9.19 15.96 -3.54
CA ILE A 267 -8.08 15.02 -3.77
C ILE A 267 -7.13 14.99 -2.58
N ALA A 268 -6.78 16.15 -2.02
CA ALA A 268 -5.85 16.23 -0.88
C ALA A 268 -6.44 15.57 0.38
N ALA A 269 -7.67 15.90 0.74
CA ALA A 269 -8.34 15.38 1.92
C ALA A 269 -8.55 13.85 1.85
N THR A 270 -8.97 13.35 0.70
CA THR A 270 -9.15 11.92 0.49
C THR A 270 -7.81 11.17 0.43
N THR A 271 -6.76 11.77 -0.12
CA THR A 271 -5.39 11.24 -0.06
C THR A 271 -4.92 11.12 1.38
N ALA A 272 -5.10 12.18 2.18
CA ALA A 272 -4.71 12.18 3.58
C ALA A 272 -5.46 11.11 4.39
N GLY A 273 -6.78 11.04 4.25
CA GLY A 273 -7.60 10.09 5.01
C GLY A 273 -7.35 8.63 4.66
N ARG A 274 -7.19 8.31 3.37
CA ARG A 274 -7.19 6.93 2.88
C ARG A 274 -5.81 6.29 2.79
N SER A 275 -4.75 7.06 2.61
CA SER A 275 -3.42 6.52 2.30
C SER A 275 -2.32 7.19 3.12
N TRP A 276 -2.04 8.45 2.85
CA TRP A 276 -0.85 9.12 3.37
C TRP A 276 -0.71 9.06 4.89
N ARG A 277 -1.80 9.19 5.64
CA ARG A 277 -1.76 9.15 7.10
C ARG A 277 -1.28 7.80 7.66
N GLY A 278 -1.66 6.70 7.02
CA GLY A 278 -1.16 5.38 7.40
C GLY A 278 0.36 5.27 7.24
N ALA A 279 0.90 5.80 6.15
CA ALA A 279 2.35 5.84 5.93
C ALA A 279 3.08 6.75 6.94
N VAL A 280 2.48 7.87 7.33
CA VAL A 280 3.02 8.73 8.41
C VAL A 280 3.11 7.94 9.72
N ILE A 281 2.06 7.20 10.10
CA ILE A 281 2.06 6.36 11.30
C ILE A 281 3.16 5.30 11.22
N GLU A 282 3.28 4.59 10.11
CA GLU A 282 4.35 3.60 9.92
C GLU A 282 5.74 4.21 10.07
N ALA A 283 5.98 5.36 9.45
CA ALA A 283 7.25 6.07 9.52
C ALA A 283 7.56 6.55 10.95
N GLU A 284 6.57 7.12 11.64
CA GLU A 284 6.72 7.58 13.02
C GLU A 284 6.96 6.42 13.99
N GLU A 285 6.24 5.28 13.86
CA GLU A 285 6.47 4.11 14.71
C GLU A 285 7.84 3.49 14.46
N ARG A 286 8.33 3.49 13.23
CA ARG A 286 9.71 3.09 12.94
C ARG A 286 10.73 4.03 13.58
N ALA A 287 10.52 5.34 13.48
CA ALA A 287 11.40 6.33 14.09
C ALA A 287 11.43 6.19 15.63
N ARG A 288 10.26 6.02 16.27
CA ARG A 288 10.17 5.75 17.72
C ARG A 288 10.90 4.47 18.14
N ALA A 289 10.89 3.47 17.28
CA ALA A 289 11.58 2.20 17.49
C ALA A 289 13.08 2.25 17.16
N GLY A 290 13.62 3.38 16.67
CA GLY A 290 15.00 3.50 16.18
C GLY A 290 15.28 2.69 14.92
N ALA A 291 14.24 2.25 14.21
CA ALA A 291 14.35 1.45 13.00
C ALA A 291 14.70 2.33 11.80
N PRO A 292 15.68 1.94 10.94
CA PRO A 292 16.07 2.76 9.80
C PRO A 292 14.93 2.86 8.77
N ALA A 293 14.51 4.08 8.50
CA ALA A 293 13.49 4.39 7.50
C ALA A 293 13.84 5.64 6.71
N TRP A 294 13.46 5.65 5.43
CA TRP A 294 13.54 6.79 4.53
C TRP A 294 12.17 7.01 3.92
N VAL A 295 11.72 8.26 3.89
CA VAL A 295 10.38 8.60 3.39
C VAL A 295 10.51 9.41 2.11
N TYR A 296 9.68 9.08 1.10
CA TYR A 296 9.52 9.95 -0.06
C TYR A 296 8.06 10.34 -0.28
N GLN A 297 7.88 11.49 -0.90
CA GLN A 297 6.65 11.91 -1.57
C GLN A 297 6.94 12.11 -3.05
N LEU A 298 6.20 11.43 -3.94
CA LEU A 298 6.26 11.71 -5.36
C LEU A 298 5.43 12.94 -5.69
N ASP A 299 6.09 13.98 -6.19
CA ASP A 299 5.46 15.21 -6.68
C ASP A 299 5.41 15.26 -8.22
N PHE A 300 6.23 14.44 -8.90
CA PHE A 300 6.28 14.37 -10.36
C PHE A 300 4.95 13.90 -10.95
N PRO A 301 4.34 14.67 -11.90
CA PRO A 301 3.03 14.33 -12.42
C PRO A 301 3.08 13.18 -13.44
N GLY A 302 2.04 12.35 -13.39
CA GLY A 302 1.63 11.50 -14.50
C GLY A 302 0.37 12.08 -15.16
N GLU A 303 -0.11 11.44 -16.21
CA GLU A 303 -1.27 11.87 -16.98
C GLU A 303 -2.40 10.84 -16.91
N LEU A 304 -3.59 11.26 -16.51
CA LEU A 304 -4.81 10.45 -16.52
C LEU A 304 -5.37 10.33 -17.93
N ALA A 305 -6.34 9.42 -18.13
CA ALA A 305 -7.00 9.23 -19.41
C ALA A 305 -7.72 10.49 -19.91
N SER A 306 -8.21 11.33 -19.01
CA SER A 306 -8.80 12.64 -19.32
C SER A 306 -7.80 13.72 -19.75
N GLY A 307 -6.47 13.44 -19.70
CA GLY A 307 -5.41 14.45 -19.88
C GLY A 307 -5.10 15.26 -18.63
N ARG A 308 -5.81 15.05 -17.52
CA ARG A 308 -5.51 15.69 -16.23
C ARG A 308 -4.18 15.17 -15.70
N GLN A 309 -3.34 16.08 -15.22
CA GLN A 309 -2.03 15.74 -14.68
C GLN A 309 -2.01 15.82 -13.16
N GLY A 310 -1.18 14.98 -12.53
CA GLY A 310 -0.89 14.99 -11.09
C GLY A 310 -0.13 13.75 -10.66
N ALA A 311 0.39 13.76 -9.44
CA ALA A 311 1.11 12.64 -8.86
C ALA A 311 0.11 11.64 -8.26
N PHE A 312 -0.54 10.86 -9.11
CA PHE A 312 -1.60 9.93 -8.73
C PHE A 312 -1.07 8.57 -8.26
N HIS A 313 -1.93 7.81 -7.59
CA HIS A 313 -1.65 6.43 -7.17
C HIS A 313 -1.10 5.59 -8.32
N THR A 314 -0.02 4.86 -8.11
CA THR A 314 0.74 4.04 -9.08
C THR A 314 1.72 4.80 -9.99
N ALA A 315 1.76 6.15 -9.93
CA ALA A 315 2.66 6.94 -10.79
C ALA A 315 4.16 6.65 -10.54
N ASP A 316 4.51 6.12 -9.38
CA ASP A 316 5.87 5.75 -8.99
C ASP A 316 6.34 4.38 -9.56
N ILE A 317 5.42 3.50 -9.95
CA ILE A 317 5.80 2.17 -10.46
C ILE A 317 6.77 2.24 -11.65
N PRO A 318 6.45 2.94 -12.76
CA PRO A 318 7.34 2.98 -13.91
C PRO A 318 8.66 3.71 -13.61
N LEU A 319 8.68 4.59 -12.61
CA LEU A 319 9.90 5.27 -12.17
C LEU A 319 10.84 4.31 -11.43
N VAL A 320 10.29 3.49 -10.53
CA VAL A 320 11.08 2.51 -9.76
C VAL A 320 11.57 1.35 -10.63
N PHE A 321 10.75 0.88 -11.57
CA PHE A 321 11.12 -0.20 -12.48
C PHE A 321 11.97 0.23 -13.69
N ASP A 322 12.23 1.53 -13.85
CA ASP A 322 12.86 2.11 -15.04
C ASP A 322 12.07 1.82 -16.33
N ASN A 323 10.74 1.77 -16.22
CA ASN A 323 9.80 1.39 -17.27
C ASN A 323 8.92 2.55 -17.76
N VAL A 324 9.43 3.79 -17.72
CA VAL A 324 8.65 5.00 -18.11
C VAL A 324 8.14 4.95 -19.55
N GLN A 325 8.78 4.18 -20.43
CA GLN A 325 8.37 3.99 -21.82
C GLN A 325 7.52 2.71 -22.05
N ALA A 326 7.31 1.90 -21.01
CA ALA A 326 6.53 0.68 -21.15
C ALA A 326 5.06 0.95 -21.53
N ALA A 327 4.42 -0.01 -22.19
CA ALA A 327 2.99 0.04 -22.44
C ALA A 327 2.22 0.16 -21.12
N GLY A 328 1.24 1.06 -21.07
CA GLY A 328 0.47 1.34 -19.84
C GLY A 328 1.10 2.35 -18.88
N SER A 329 2.38 2.75 -19.04
CA SER A 329 2.94 3.84 -18.25
C SER A 329 2.22 5.15 -18.53
N ARG A 330 1.79 5.82 -17.48
CA ARG A 330 1.18 7.16 -17.52
C ARG A 330 2.10 8.22 -16.91
N THR A 331 3.30 7.84 -16.45
CA THR A 331 4.31 8.73 -15.89
C THR A 331 5.39 8.96 -16.93
N ARG A 332 5.16 9.94 -17.80
CA ARG A 332 5.99 10.24 -18.98
C ARG A 332 6.24 11.74 -19.08
N GLY A 333 7.04 12.13 -20.06
CA GLY A 333 7.30 13.53 -20.36
C GLY A 333 8.70 13.99 -19.94
N PRO A 334 8.98 15.31 -20.07
CA PRO A 334 10.28 15.88 -19.76
C PRO A 334 10.69 15.61 -18.30
N GLY A 335 11.88 15.07 -18.10
CA GLY A 335 12.41 14.75 -16.77
C GLY A 335 12.04 13.37 -16.22
N ALA A 336 11.02 12.67 -16.79
CA ALA A 336 10.58 11.35 -16.29
C ALA A 336 11.71 10.32 -16.25
N GLN A 337 12.52 10.20 -17.33
CA GLN A 337 13.63 9.25 -17.37
C GLN A 337 14.70 9.62 -16.32
N GLY A 338 15.05 10.90 -16.21
CA GLY A 338 16.04 11.32 -15.23
C GLY A 338 15.60 11.09 -13.77
N LEU A 339 14.30 11.23 -13.47
CA LEU A 339 13.77 10.87 -12.17
C LEU A 339 13.72 9.34 -11.99
N SER A 340 13.35 8.60 -13.04
CA SER A 340 13.36 7.14 -13.04
C SER A 340 14.75 6.59 -12.75
N ASP A 341 15.80 7.14 -13.37
CA ASP A 341 17.18 6.75 -13.11
C ASP A 341 17.54 6.90 -11.63
N ARG A 342 17.11 8.02 -11.00
CA ARG A 342 17.39 8.28 -9.59
C ARG A 342 16.60 7.38 -8.66
N MET A 343 15.32 7.16 -8.94
CA MET A 343 14.46 6.32 -8.09
C MET A 343 14.86 4.84 -8.19
N SER A 344 15.11 4.33 -9.38
CA SER A 344 15.57 2.94 -9.55
C SER A 344 16.94 2.71 -8.89
N ASP A 345 17.90 3.65 -9.03
CA ASP A 345 19.20 3.56 -8.36
C ASP A 345 19.07 3.59 -6.83
N ALA A 346 18.13 4.37 -6.26
CA ALA A 346 17.89 4.37 -4.82
C ALA A 346 17.33 3.03 -4.31
N PHE A 347 16.42 2.41 -5.05
CA PHE A 347 15.89 1.09 -4.70
C PHE A 347 16.95 0.00 -4.85
N ILE A 348 17.79 0.07 -5.87
CA ILE A 348 18.95 -0.82 -6.05
C ILE A 348 19.97 -0.63 -4.92
N ALA A 349 20.29 0.61 -4.55
CA ALA A 349 21.20 0.92 -3.45
C ALA A 349 20.66 0.36 -2.12
N LEU A 350 19.36 0.55 -1.82
CA LEU A 350 18.74 -0.07 -0.65
C LEU A 350 18.85 -1.60 -0.69
N ALA A 351 18.57 -2.22 -1.83
CA ALA A 351 18.65 -3.66 -1.98
C ALA A 351 20.07 -4.18 -1.71
N ARG A 352 21.09 -3.50 -2.22
CA ARG A 352 22.49 -3.88 -2.11
C ARG A 352 23.08 -3.56 -0.75
N ASP A 353 22.93 -2.33 -0.29
CA ASP A 353 23.68 -1.77 0.84
C ASP A 353 22.83 -1.53 2.09
N GLY A 354 21.49 -1.57 1.98
CA GLY A 354 20.57 -1.23 3.07
C GLY A 354 20.43 0.28 3.31
N ASP A 355 20.93 1.10 2.38
CA ASP A 355 20.85 2.57 2.39
C ASP A 355 20.51 3.04 0.97
N PRO A 356 19.47 3.87 0.75
CA PRO A 356 19.05 4.31 -0.58
C PRO A 356 19.93 5.42 -1.17
N ASN A 357 20.91 5.94 -0.44
CA ASN A 357 21.76 7.02 -0.88
C ASN A 357 22.70 6.61 -2.02
N HIS A 358 22.77 7.46 -3.05
CA HIS A 358 23.69 7.33 -4.17
C HIS A 358 24.00 8.72 -4.78
N ALA A 359 25.00 8.80 -5.65
CA ALA A 359 25.51 10.08 -6.18
C ALA A 359 24.49 10.86 -7.03
N GLY A 360 23.44 10.20 -7.54
CA GLY A 360 22.40 10.84 -8.39
C GLY A 360 21.30 11.57 -7.61
N LEU A 361 21.25 11.43 -6.27
CA LEU A 361 20.27 12.11 -5.40
C LEU A 361 20.96 13.06 -4.42
N PRO A 362 20.28 14.12 -3.99
CA PRO A 362 20.65 14.80 -2.75
C PRO A 362 20.73 13.79 -1.62
N ARG A 363 21.54 14.07 -0.59
CA ARG A 363 21.59 13.17 0.58
C ARG A 363 20.18 12.95 1.10
N TRP A 364 19.76 11.69 1.16
CA TRP A 364 18.47 11.27 1.70
C TRP A 364 18.66 10.92 3.17
N ASP A 365 18.27 11.84 4.06
CA ASP A 365 18.36 11.65 5.50
C ASP A 365 17.30 10.64 5.97
N ARG A 366 17.63 9.91 7.03
CA ARG A 366 16.67 9.03 7.69
C ARG A 366 15.51 9.84 8.25
N TYR A 367 14.34 9.26 8.23
CA TYR A 367 13.14 9.84 8.84
C TYR A 367 13.25 9.74 10.37
N GLU A 368 13.33 10.88 11.02
CA GLU A 368 13.49 11.00 12.47
C GLU A 368 12.49 12.02 13.03
N LEU A 369 12.05 11.79 14.28
CA LEU A 369 11.23 12.75 14.99
C LEU A 369 12.12 13.78 15.73
N PRO A 370 11.76 15.05 15.78
CA PRO A 370 10.50 15.63 15.25
C PRO A 370 10.59 16.12 13.78
N ARG A 371 11.72 16.02 13.10
CA ARG A 371 11.98 16.63 11.79
C ARG A 371 11.19 16.02 10.64
N ARG A 372 10.91 14.71 10.66
CA ARG A 372 10.15 14.00 9.63
C ARG A 372 10.66 14.23 8.22
N GLN A 373 11.98 14.06 8.04
CA GLN A 373 12.68 14.27 6.77
C GLN A 373 12.06 13.46 5.65
N THR A 374 11.64 14.12 4.60
CA THR A 374 10.97 13.52 3.45
C THR A 374 11.65 13.95 2.17
N MET A 375 12.03 13.01 1.30
CA MET A 375 12.52 13.30 -0.04
C MET A 375 11.33 13.60 -0.96
N LEU A 376 11.25 14.80 -1.48
CA LEU A 376 10.28 15.18 -2.50
C LEU A 376 10.84 14.79 -3.86
N MET A 377 10.24 13.77 -4.47
CA MET A 377 10.65 13.19 -5.76
C MET A 377 9.94 13.93 -6.90
N ASP A 378 10.69 14.76 -7.58
CA ASP A 378 10.31 15.53 -8.76
C ASP A 378 11.47 15.59 -9.75
N VAL A 379 11.38 16.36 -10.84
CA VAL A 379 12.48 16.59 -11.79
C VAL A 379 13.76 16.99 -11.05
N GLN A 380 13.65 17.80 -10.01
CA GLN A 380 14.72 18.15 -9.09
C GLN A 380 14.39 17.64 -7.67
N PRO A 381 14.82 16.43 -7.31
CA PRO A 381 14.58 15.90 -5.97
C PRO A 381 15.20 16.78 -4.89
N ARG A 382 14.49 16.93 -3.78
CA ARG A 382 14.97 17.74 -2.65
C ARG A 382 14.45 17.20 -1.32
N MET A 383 15.25 17.37 -0.26
CA MET A 383 14.81 17.09 1.10
C MET A 383 13.92 18.21 1.63
N ALA A 384 12.93 17.83 2.43
CA ALA A 384 12.10 18.73 3.20
C ALA A 384 11.80 18.13 4.57
N ASP A 385 11.70 19.00 5.58
CA ASP A 385 11.29 18.61 6.93
C ASP A 385 9.76 18.78 7.03
N ASP A 386 9.05 17.69 7.34
CA ASP A 386 7.59 17.66 7.55
C ASP A 386 6.78 18.44 6.48
N PRO A 387 6.93 18.14 5.18
CA PRO A 387 6.42 18.97 4.09
C PRO A 387 4.89 19.16 4.05
N ARG A 388 4.17 18.34 4.80
CA ARG A 388 2.70 18.41 4.99
C ARG A 388 2.33 18.53 6.48
N GLY A 389 3.13 19.28 7.24
CA GLY A 389 3.01 19.38 8.69
C GLY A 389 1.63 19.85 9.17
N ASP A 390 1.04 20.83 8.48
CA ASP A 390 -0.31 21.35 8.83
C ASP A 390 -1.40 20.30 8.60
N GLU A 391 -1.37 19.60 7.45
CA GLU A 391 -2.31 18.50 7.20
C GLU A 391 -2.10 17.35 8.21
N ARG A 392 -0.85 17.01 8.51
CA ARG A 392 -0.53 15.99 9.51
C ARG A 392 -1.09 16.37 10.88
N ALA A 393 -0.88 17.61 11.31
CA ALA A 393 -1.39 18.12 12.58
C ALA A 393 -2.92 18.09 12.61
N PHE A 394 -3.57 18.55 11.54
CA PHE A 394 -5.02 18.56 11.40
C PHE A 394 -5.60 17.14 11.55
N PHE A 395 -5.09 16.17 10.78
CA PHE A 395 -5.60 14.81 10.83
C PHE A 395 -5.13 14.02 12.06
N SER A 396 -4.12 14.48 12.80
CA SER A 396 -3.67 13.78 14.02
C SER A 396 -4.70 13.80 15.14
N ALA A 397 -5.63 14.76 15.13
CA ALA A 397 -6.74 14.84 16.07
C ALA A 397 -7.83 13.76 15.86
N ILE A 398 -7.77 13.03 14.75
CA ILE A 398 -8.80 12.06 14.36
C ILE A 398 -8.22 10.65 14.44
N PRO A 399 -8.89 9.67 15.06
CA PRO A 399 -8.43 8.29 15.06
C PRO A 399 -8.23 7.76 13.64
N TYR A 400 -7.10 7.10 13.41
CA TYR A 400 -6.84 6.44 12.12
C TYR A 400 -7.62 5.13 12.02
N ILE A 401 -8.31 4.93 10.92
CA ILE A 401 -9.00 3.68 10.59
C ILE A 401 -8.31 3.10 9.36
N GLN A 402 -7.73 1.91 9.52
CA GLN A 402 -7.15 1.18 8.38
C GLN A 402 -8.27 0.78 7.42
N PRO A 403 -8.23 1.16 6.14
CA PRO A 403 -9.21 0.69 5.18
C PRO A 403 -9.36 -0.83 5.16
N GLY A 404 -10.58 -1.33 5.32
CA GLY A 404 -10.89 -2.75 5.29
C GLY A 404 -10.73 -3.52 6.61
N THR A 405 -10.46 -2.86 7.71
CA THR A 405 -10.37 -3.53 9.02
C THR A 405 -11.63 -3.41 9.85
#